data_ace7b9558ecc286e50abf81e1b7b792e
#
_entry.id   ace7b9558ecc286e50abf81e1b7b792e
#
_cell.length_a   1.000
_cell.length_b   1.000
_cell.length_c   1.000
_cell.angle_alpha   90.00
_cell.angle_beta   90.00
_cell.angle_gamma   90.00
#
_symmetry.space_group_name_H-M   'P 1'
#
loop_
_entity.id
_entity.type
_entity.pdbx_description
1 polymer ?
#
loop_
_entity_poly.entity_id
_entity_poly.type
_entity_poly.pdbx_seq_one_letter_code
_entity_poly.pdbx_strand_id
1 'polypeptide(L)'
;MNYTELLIAREKELGRPVRVGLAGAGQMGSGLAAQIGKIPGMSLVACADIDVGRAENALNLAGIEYVKHNKEASKSIENGQGGVVDNASALAELPIDIVFEATGVPWVGAEVANACIEAQKHILMLNVETDVTIGMYLANKAKNNKLSLIHISEPTRPLYI
;
A
#
# COMPACT_ATOMS: atom_id res chain seq x y z
N MET A 1 -18.03 15.65 -7.67
CA MET A 1 -16.62 15.24 -7.96
C MET A 1 -16.52 13.76 -7.63
N ASN A 2 -16.16 12.93 -8.58
CA ASN A 2 -15.99 11.51 -8.35
C ASN A 2 -14.54 11.20 -7.91
N TYR A 3 -14.28 10.00 -7.39
CA TYR A 3 -12.96 9.64 -6.88
C TYR A 3 -11.87 9.69 -7.97
N THR A 4 -12.19 9.35 -9.22
CA THR A 4 -11.26 9.41 -10.33
C THR A 4 -10.83 10.86 -10.63
N GLU A 5 -11.76 11.80 -10.58
CA GLU A 5 -11.45 13.24 -10.76
C GLU A 5 -10.53 13.76 -9.65
N LEU A 6 -10.75 13.32 -8.40
CA LEU A 6 -9.88 13.66 -7.27
C LEU A 6 -8.46 13.11 -7.44
N LEU A 7 -8.32 11.86 -7.88
CA LEU A 7 -7.01 11.25 -8.13
C LEU A 7 -6.26 11.94 -9.28
N ILE A 8 -6.95 12.26 -10.37
CA ILE A 8 -6.37 13.01 -11.50
C ILE A 8 -5.95 14.43 -11.07
N ALA A 9 -6.75 15.09 -10.23
CA ALA A 9 -6.37 16.39 -9.68
C ALA A 9 -5.12 16.27 -8.80
N ARG A 10 -5.05 15.22 -7.97
CA ARG A 10 -3.88 14.95 -7.12
C ARG A 10 -2.63 14.63 -7.93
N GLU A 11 -2.76 13.87 -9.00
CA GLU A 11 -1.66 13.59 -9.93
C GLU A 11 -1.09 14.88 -10.54
N LYS A 12 -1.96 15.82 -10.93
CA LYS A 12 -1.53 17.13 -11.45
C LYS A 12 -0.79 17.97 -10.39
N GLU A 13 -1.25 17.96 -9.15
CA GLU A 13 -0.59 18.65 -8.03
C GLU A 13 0.80 18.06 -7.73
N LEU A 14 0.90 16.73 -7.76
CA LEU A 14 2.15 16.01 -7.48
C LEU A 14 3.13 15.99 -8.66
N GLY A 15 2.64 16.27 -9.89
CA GLY A 15 3.39 16.05 -11.12
C GLY A 15 3.63 14.58 -11.45
N ARG A 16 2.98 13.65 -10.76
CA ARG A 16 3.07 12.21 -10.91
C ARG A 16 1.86 11.50 -10.30
N PRO A 17 1.55 10.25 -10.69
CA PRO A 17 0.54 9.45 -10.01
C PRO A 17 0.84 9.25 -8.53
N VAL A 18 -0.21 9.00 -7.75
CA VAL A 18 -0.08 8.55 -6.35
C VAL A 18 0.64 7.20 -6.37
N ARG A 19 1.76 7.11 -5.70
CA ARG A 19 2.61 5.91 -5.63
C ARG A 19 2.13 4.98 -4.54
N VAL A 20 1.77 3.77 -4.93
CA VAL A 20 1.27 2.72 -4.03
C VAL A 20 2.33 1.66 -3.82
N GLY A 21 2.57 1.29 -2.57
CA GLY A 21 3.25 0.07 -2.18
C GLY A 21 2.24 -1.01 -1.77
N LEU A 22 2.46 -2.25 -2.12
CA LEU A 22 1.63 -3.39 -1.75
C LEU A 22 2.40 -4.35 -0.87
N ALA A 23 1.94 -4.58 0.34
CA ALA A 23 2.42 -5.62 1.26
C ALA A 23 1.50 -6.83 1.18
N GLY A 24 2.01 -7.93 0.65
CA GLY A 24 1.26 -9.16 0.41
C GLY A 24 0.63 -9.22 -0.98
N ALA A 25 1.10 -10.16 -1.80
CA ALA A 25 0.63 -10.42 -3.17
C ALA A 25 -0.12 -11.76 -3.27
N GLY A 26 -0.83 -12.14 -2.22
CA GLY A 26 -1.76 -13.27 -2.22
C GLY A 26 -2.97 -13.01 -3.11
N GLN A 27 -4.05 -13.76 -2.92
CA GLN A 27 -5.26 -13.63 -3.74
C GLN A 27 -5.82 -12.20 -3.74
N MET A 28 -5.96 -11.59 -2.55
CA MET A 28 -6.47 -10.21 -2.42
C MET A 28 -5.48 -9.20 -3.01
N GLY A 29 -4.20 -9.30 -2.65
CA GLY A 29 -3.17 -8.38 -3.12
C GLY A 29 -3.00 -8.39 -4.64
N SER A 30 -3.02 -9.57 -5.28
CA SER A 30 -2.96 -9.68 -6.75
C SER A 30 -4.18 -9.04 -7.42
N GLY A 31 -5.37 -9.21 -6.84
CA GLY A 31 -6.59 -8.54 -7.31
C GLY A 31 -6.48 -7.01 -7.23
N LEU A 32 -5.95 -6.50 -6.11
CA LEU A 32 -5.69 -5.07 -5.92
C LEU A 32 -4.67 -4.53 -6.93
N ALA A 33 -3.56 -5.24 -7.13
CA ALA A 33 -2.54 -4.86 -8.10
C ALA A 33 -3.13 -4.67 -9.50
N ALA A 34 -3.93 -5.63 -9.95
CA ALA A 34 -4.61 -5.56 -11.24
C ALA A 34 -5.61 -4.40 -11.34
N GLN A 35 -6.24 -4.00 -10.23
CA GLN A 35 -7.16 -2.86 -10.21
C GLN A 35 -6.40 -1.53 -10.19
N ILE A 36 -5.36 -1.40 -9.35
CA ILE A 36 -4.55 -0.18 -9.24
C ILE A 36 -3.98 0.18 -10.61
N GLY A 37 -3.49 -0.80 -11.38
CA GLY A 37 -2.98 -0.56 -12.73
C GLY A 37 -4.01 0.00 -13.74
N LYS A 38 -5.31 -0.02 -13.38
CA LYS A 38 -6.40 0.51 -14.22
C LYS A 38 -6.96 1.83 -13.71
N ILE A 39 -6.57 2.27 -12.52
CA ILE A 39 -7.10 3.49 -11.89
C ILE A 39 -6.24 4.68 -12.32
N PRO A 40 -6.80 5.67 -13.08
CA PRO A 40 -6.07 6.88 -13.41
C PRO A 40 -5.64 7.64 -12.17
N GLY A 41 -4.42 8.17 -12.16
CA GLY A 41 -3.87 8.92 -11.04
C GLY A 41 -3.23 8.07 -9.94
N MET A 42 -3.20 6.74 -10.08
CA MET A 42 -2.49 5.82 -9.18
C MET A 42 -1.50 4.94 -9.93
N SER A 43 -0.43 4.53 -9.26
CA SER A 43 0.54 3.57 -9.80
C SER A 43 1.04 2.65 -8.69
N LEU A 44 1.01 1.34 -8.94
CA LEU A 44 1.65 0.35 -8.06
C LEU A 44 3.15 0.36 -8.35
N VAL A 45 3.94 0.98 -7.48
CA VAL A 45 5.39 1.15 -7.73
C VAL A 45 6.27 0.24 -6.88
N ALA A 46 5.72 -0.45 -5.89
CA ALA A 46 6.46 -1.43 -5.09
C ALA A 46 5.55 -2.56 -4.62
N CYS A 47 6.10 -3.77 -4.56
CA CYS A 47 5.41 -4.90 -3.99
C CYS A 47 6.36 -5.74 -3.12
N ALA A 48 5.86 -6.18 -1.97
CA ALA A 48 6.54 -7.07 -1.04
C ALA A 48 5.71 -8.33 -0.81
N ASP A 49 6.32 -9.49 -0.93
CA ASP A 49 5.74 -10.77 -0.56
C ASP A 49 6.87 -11.72 -0.13
N ILE A 50 6.58 -12.66 0.77
CA ILE A 50 7.52 -13.72 1.16
C ILE A 50 7.88 -14.60 -0.05
N ASP A 51 6.96 -14.75 -1.00
CA ASP A 51 7.18 -15.33 -2.31
C ASP A 51 7.44 -14.19 -3.31
N VAL A 52 8.72 -13.99 -3.63
CA VAL A 52 9.16 -12.96 -4.58
C VAL A 52 8.45 -13.08 -5.94
N GLY A 53 8.17 -14.31 -6.40
CA GLY A 53 7.45 -14.53 -7.66
C GLY A 53 6.03 -13.97 -7.64
N ARG A 54 5.35 -13.97 -6.49
CA ARG A 54 4.04 -13.31 -6.33
C ARG A 54 4.15 -11.80 -6.39
N ALA A 55 5.16 -11.23 -5.75
CA ALA A 55 5.40 -9.79 -5.81
C ALA A 55 5.70 -9.32 -7.26
N GLU A 56 6.51 -10.07 -7.99
CA GLU A 56 6.78 -9.82 -9.41
C GLU A 56 5.50 -9.91 -10.26
N ASN A 57 4.70 -10.95 -10.04
CA ASN A 57 3.43 -11.10 -10.75
C ASN A 57 2.46 -9.96 -10.47
N ALA A 58 2.42 -9.45 -9.24
CA ALA A 58 1.58 -8.29 -8.89
C ALA A 58 1.96 -7.04 -9.70
N LEU A 59 3.25 -6.75 -9.83
CA LEU A 59 3.72 -5.63 -10.65
C LEU A 59 3.41 -5.84 -12.14
N ASN A 60 3.57 -7.07 -12.65
CA ASN A 60 3.17 -7.41 -14.02
C ASN A 60 1.67 -7.20 -14.25
N LEU A 61 0.81 -7.61 -13.31
CA LEU A 61 -0.64 -7.40 -13.37
C LEU A 61 -1.01 -5.91 -13.37
N ALA A 62 -0.22 -5.09 -12.70
CA ALA A 62 -0.37 -3.63 -12.70
C ALA A 62 0.20 -2.96 -13.96
N GLY A 63 0.89 -3.71 -14.84
CA GLY A 63 1.51 -3.18 -16.05
C GLY A 63 2.79 -2.39 -15.80
N ILE A 64 3.50 -2.66 -14.72
CA ILE A 64 4.69 -1.93 -14.29
C ILE A 64 5.96 -2.75 -14.56
N GLU A 65 6.90 -2.18 -15.29
CA GLU A 65 8.27 -2.70 -15.38
C GLU A 65 8.98 -2.54 -14.04
N TYR A 66 9.74 -3.53 -13.60
CA TYR A 66 10.32 -3.54 -12.26
C TYR A 66 11.74 -4.07 -12.21
N VAL A 67 12.46 -3.75 -11.14
CA VAL A 67 13.76 -4.33 -10.77
C VAL A 67 13.65 -5.17 -9.51
N LYS A 68 14.50 -6.23 -9.44
CA LYS A 68 14.42 -7.30 -8.43
C LYS A 68 15.28 -7.08 -7.19
N HIS A 69 15.80 -5.89 -6.94
CA HIS A 69 16.73 -5.67 -5.83
C HIS A 69 16.31 -4.52 -4.92
N ASN A 70 16.16 -4.82 -3.62
CA ASN A 70 15.82 -3.85 -2.57
C ASN A 70 16.66 -2.58 -2.60
N LYS A 71 17.98 -2.72 -2.81
CA LYS A 71 18.92 -1.59 -2.80
C LYS A 71 18.73 -0.60 -3.97
N GLU A 72 18.10 -1.05 -5.04
CA GLU A 72 17.86 -0.24 -6.23
C GLU A 72 16.40 0.20 -6.37
N ALA A 73 15.49 -0.37 -5.54
CA ALA A 73 14.06 -0.13 -5.64
C ALA A 73 13.71 1.37 -5.55
N SER A 74 14.30 2.09 -4.62
CA SER A 74 14.09 3.55 -4.47
C SER A 74 14.40 4.31 -5.75
N LYS A 75 15.59 4.09 -6.30
CA LYS A 75 16.06 4.74 -7.53
C LYS A 75 15.22 4.34 -8.74
N SER A 76 14.81 3.08 -8.80
CA SER A 76 13.97 2.57 -9.88
C SER A 76 12.58 3.21 -9.87
N ILE A 77 11.99 3.36 -8.68
CA ILE A 77 10.70 4.03 -8.51
C ILE A 77 10.78 5.51 -8.94
N GLU A 78 11.88 6.19 -8.63
CA GLU A 78 12.11 7.57 -9.07
C GLU A 78 12.24 7.68 -10.59
N ASN A 79 12.78 6.65 -11.23
CA ASN A 79 12.92 6.54 -12.69
C ASN A 79 11.66 5.98 -13.40
N GLY A 80 10.56 5.78 -12.67
CA GLY A 80 9.28 5.32 -13.25
C GLY A 80 9.15 3.80 -13.39
N GLN A 81 10.08 3.03 -12.83
CA GLN A 81 9.99 1.56 -12.75
C GLN A 81 9.48 1.16 -11.36
N GLY A 82 9.09 -0.10 -11.21
CA GLY A 82 8.70 -0.68 -9.93
C GLY A 82 9.88 -1.33 -9.19
N GLY A 83 9.68 -1.60 -7.90
CA GLY A 83 10.61 -2.35 -7.06
C GLY A 83 9.95 -3.54 -6.39
N VAL A 84 10.61 -4.69 -6.45
CA VAL A 84 10.26 -5.86 -5.63
C VAL A 84 11.14 -5.85 -4.39
N VAL A 85 10.52 -5.97 -3.21
CA VAL A 85 11.23 -6.06 -1.93
C VAL A 85 10.82 -7.34 -1.18
N ASP A 86 11.74 -7.90 -0.44
CA ASP A 86 11.56 -9.17 0.29
C ASP A 86 10.99 -9.00 1.70
N ASN A 87 10.93 -7.75 2.18
CA ASN A 87 10.39 -7.42 3.49
C ASN A 87 9.29 -6.37 3.35
N ALA A 88 8.10 -6.68 3.84
CA ALA A 88 6.96 -5.79 3.77
C ALA A 88 7.18 -4.44 4.50
N SER A 89 7.89 -4.43 5.63
CA SER A 89 8.22 -3.20 6.36
C SER A 89 9.19 -2.30 5.60
N ALA A 90 10.01 -2.84 4.69
CA ALA A 90 10.92 -2.07 3.85
C ALA A 90 10.18 -1.15 2.86
N LEU A 91 8.90 -1.41 2.58
CA LEU A 91 8.07 -0.49 1.79
C LEU A 91 8.01 0.92 2.40
N ALA A 92 8.10 1.02 3.72
CA ALA A 92 8.08 2.30 4.42
C ALA A 92 9.26 3.21 4.05
N GLU A 93 10.39 2.65 3.65
CA GLU A 93 11.61 3.39 3.28
C GLU A 93 11.60 3.86 1.82
N LEU A 94 10.68 3.35 1.00
CA LEU A 94 10.60 3.66 -0.42
C LEU A 94 9.88 5.00 -0.69
N PRO A 95 10.11 5.64 -1.84
CA PRO A 95 9.44 6.88 -2.22
C PRO A 95 8.00 6.62 -2.71
N ILE A 96 7.15 6.14 -1.79
CA ILE A 96 5.73 5.84 -1.98
C ILE A 96 4.87 6.74 -1.10
N ASP A 97 3.61 6.92 -1.43
CA ASP A 97 2.67 7.80 -0.72
C ASP A 97 1.77 7.00 0.23
N ILE A 98 1.36 5.80 -0.18
CA ILE A 98 0.45 4.94 0.57
C ILE A 98 0.85 3.47 0.45
N VAL A 99 0.71 2.72 1.53
CA VAL A 99 0.87 1.26 1.56
C VAL A 99 -0.49 0.59 1.70
N PHE A 100 -0.74 -0.40 0.85
CA PHE A 100 -1.86 -1.33 0.97
C PHE A 100 -1.34 -2.59 1.65
N GLU A 101 -1.85 -2.87 2.83
CA GLU A 101 -1.45 -4.02 3.64
C GLU A 101 -2.48 -5.15 3.45
N ALA A 102 -2.06 -6.24 2.83
CA ALA A 102 -2.88 -7.39 2.43
C ALA A 102 -2.19 -8.73 2.74
N THR A 103 -1.29 -8.76 3.72
CA THR A 103 -0.53 -9.98 4.07
C THR A 103 -1.40 -11.06 4.71
N GLY A 104 -2.48 -10.67 5.40
CA GLY A 104 -3.32 -11.57 6.18
C GLY A 104 -2.63 -12.16 7.42
N VAL A 105 -1.45 -11.66 7.78
CA VAL A 105 -0.67 -12.12 8.93
C VAL A 105 -0.66 -11.02 9.98
N PRO A 106 -1.30 -11.21 11.16
CA PRO A 106 -1.54 -10.13 12.13
C PRO A 106 -0.31 -9.36 12.57
N TRP A 107 0.77 -10.06 12.92
CA TRP A 107 2.00 -9.40 13.39
C TRP A 107 2.74 -8.68 12.25
N VAL A 108 2.71 -9.21 11.02
CA VAL A 108 3.31 -8.53 9.85
C VAL A 108 2.53 -7.25 9.53
N GLY A 109 1.19 -7.32 9.54
CA GLY A 109 0.35 -6.14 9.37
C GLY A 109 0.63 -5.06 10.42
N ALA A 110 0.84 -5.48 11.68
CA ALA A 110 1.21 -4.58 12.76
C ALA A 110 2.58 -3.90 12.53
N GLU A 111 3.58 -4.66 12.13
CA GLU A 111 4.92 -4.16 11.83
C GLU A 111 4.91 -3.19 10.65
N VAL A 112 4.26 -3.56 9.55
CA VAL A 112 4.12 -2.72 8.35
C VAL A 112 3.41 -1.42 8.69
N ALA A 113 2.29 -1.49 9.42
CA ALA A 113 1.53 -0.31 9.81
C ALA A 113 2.37 0.63 10.68
N ASN A 114 3.07 0.08 11.66
CA ASN A 114 3.93 0.87 12.53
C ASN A 114 5.07 1.55 11.77
N ALA A 115 5.78 0.82 10.92
CA ALA A 115 6.87 1.34 10.09
C ALA A 115 6.37 2.45 9.16
N CYS A 116 5.22 2.28 8.51
CA CYS A 116 4.64 3.27 7.63
C CYS A 116 4.23 4.55 8.37
N ILE A 117 3.62 4.44 9.56
CA ILE A 117 3.26 5.61 10.37
C ILE A 117 4.52 6.39 10.78
N GLU A 118 5.58 5.70 11.18
CA GLU A 118 6.87 6.33 11.54
C GLU A 118 7.55 7.01 10.34
N ALA A 119 7.44 6.41 9.16
CA ALA A 119 7.94 6.97 7.90
C ALA A 119 6.98 7.99 7.24
N GLN A 120 5.93 8.44 7.94
CA GLN A 120 4.94 9.41 7.44
C GLN A 120 4.23 8.97 6.16
N LYS A 121 3.88 7.66 6.05
CA LYS A 121 3.12 7.09 4.95
C LYS A 121 1.67 6.83 5.37
N HIS A 122 0.75 7.04 4.43
CA HIS A 122 -0.64 6.61 4.62
C HIS A 122 -0.74 5.08 4.52
N ILE A 123 -1.73 4.51 5.20
CA ILE A 123 -1.98 3.07 5.19
C ILE A 123 -3.44 2.77 4.88
N LEU A 124 -3.62 1.73 4.08
CA LEU A 124 -4.90 1.10 3.82
C LEU A 124 -4.78 -0.37 4.19
N MET A 125 -5.50 -0.79 5.23
CA MET A 125 -5.42 -2.14 5.79
C MET A 125 -6.56 -3.02 5.30
N LEU A 126 -6.19 -4.17 4.70
CA LEU A 126 -7.12 -5.26 4.39
C LEU A 126 -7.01 -6.40 5.40
N ASN A 127 -6.07 -6.31 6.32
CA ASN A 127 -5.79 -7.33 7.34
C ASN A 127 -6.71 -7.11 8.54
N VAL A 128 -7.87 -7.77 8.50
CA VAL A 128 -8.90 -7.68 9.54
C VAL A 128 -8.38 -8.15 10.90
N GLU A 129 -7.53 -9.17 10.90
CA GLU A 129 -6.97 -9.76 12.11
C GLU A 129 -6.07 -8.77 12.85
N THR A 130 -5.26 -8.01 12.12
CA THR A 130 -4.47 -6.92 12.70
C THR A 130 -5.37 -5.83 13.27
N ASP A 131 -6.41 -5.46 12.52
CA ASP A 131 -7.34 -4.40 12.95
C ASP A 131 -8.07 -4.76 14.23
N VAL A 132 -8.61 -5.97 14.32
CA VAL A 132 -9.32 -6.45 15.53
C VAL A 132 -8.41 -6.48 16.75
N THR A 133 -7.12 -6.77 16.58
CA THR A 133 -6.18 -6.89 17.72
C THR A 133 -5.62 -5.56 18.19
N ILE A 134 -5.08 -4.74 17.28
CA ILE A 134 -4.39 -3.49 17.61
C ILE A 134 -4.82 -2.29 16.78
N GLY A 135 -5.89 -2.41 15.99
CA GLY A 135 -6.34 -1.36 15.08
C GLY A 135 -6.61 -0.02 15.77
N MET A 136 -7.23 -0.03 16.97
CA MET A 136 -7.44 1.19 17.77
C MET A 136 -6.12 1.90 18.12
N TYR A 137 -5.09 1.15 18.48
CA TYR A 137 -3.77 1.71 18.76
C TYR A 137 -3.16 2.34 17.52
N LEU A 138 -3.17 1.61 16.39
CA LEU A 138 -2.63 2.08 15.12
C LEU A 138 -3.38 3.31 14.60
N ALA A 139 -4.72 3.31 14.68
CA ALA A 139 -5.54 4.45 14.29
C ALA A 139 -5.22 5.72 15.09
N ASN A 140 -5.06 5.60 16.41
CA ASN A 140 -4.67 6.71 17.27
C ASN A 140 -3.24 7.19 16.94
N LYS A 141 -2.30 6.27 16.70
CA LYS A 141 -0.93 6.62 16.30
C LYS A 141 -0.90 7.33 14.95
N ALA A 142 -1.64 6.86 13.96
CA ALA A 142 -1.76 7.50 12.64
C ALA A 142 -2.37 8.91 12.76
N LYS A 143 -3.46 9.05 13.51
CA LYS A 143 -4.12 10.35 13.75
C LYS A 143 -3.19 11.37 14.39
N ASN A 144 -2.40 10.96 15.39
CA ASN A 144 -1.42 11.85 16.04
C ASN A 144 -0.32 12.31 15.08
N ASN A 145 -0.03 11.51 14.06
CA ASN A 145 0.91 11.83 12.98
C ASN A 145 0.25 12.49 11.76
N LYS A 146 -1.04 12.86 11.82
CA LYS A 146 -1.83 13.43 10.71
C LYS A 146 -1.90 12.55 9.47
N LEU A 147 -1.86 11.23 9.67
CA LEU A 147 -1.93 10.21 8.63
C LEU A 147 -3.32 9.57 8.58
N SER A 148 -3.68 9.07 7.40
CA SER A 148 -4.86 8.24 7.24
C SER A 148 -4.46 6.77 7.44
N LEU A 149 -5.18 6.09 8.31
CA LEU A 149 -5.23 4.65 8.41
C LEU A 149 -6.68 4.25 8.10
N ILE A 150 -6.88 3.58 6.97
CA ILE A 150 -8.20 3.22 6.45
C ILE A 150 -8.33 1.71 6.47
N HIS A 151 -9.47 1.23 6.98
CA HIS A 151 -9.83 -0.19 6.97
C HIS A 151 -10.83 -0.44 5.85
N ILE A 152 -10.54 -1.39 4.95
CA ILE A 152 -11.47 -1.75 3.84
C ILE A 152 -12.59 -2.65 4.34
N SER A 153 -12.40 -3.34 5.44
CA SER A 153 -13.35 -4.27 6.02
C SER A 153 -14.25 -3.66 7.07
N GLU A 154 -14.64 -2.40 6.94
CA GLU A 154 -15.64 -1.87 7.86
C GLU A 154 -16.91 -2.72 7.77
N PRO A 155 -17.30 -3.45 8.85
CA PRO A 155 -18.64 -3.91 8.93
C PRO A 155 -19.50 -2.66 8.93
N THR A 156 -20.49 -2.62 8.06
CA THR A 156 -21.59 -1.68 8.21
C THR A 156 -22.10 -1.85 9.64
N ARG A 157 -21.61 -1.03 10.57
CA ARG A 157 -22.18 -0.99 11.91
C ARG A 157 -23.61 -0.58 11.72
N PRO A 158 -24.60 -1.41 12.11
CA PRO A 158 -25.93 -0.90 12.31
C PRO A 158 -25.75 0.27 13.28
N LEU A 159 -26.13 1.45 12.87
CA LEU A 159 -26.30 2.57 13.77
C LEU A 159 -27.45 2.17 14.70
N TYR A 160 -27.12 1.50 15.79
CA TYR A 160 -28.03 1.43 16.92
C TYR A 160 -28.03 2.82 17.57
N ILE A 161 -29.03 3.55 17.21
CA ILE A 161 -29.48 4.72 17.96
C ILE A 161 -30.13 4.24 19.25
#